data_ada18ea0c50ac1948ec0b0e89420d005
#
_entry.id   ada18ea0c50ac1948ec0b0e89420d005
#
_cell.length_a   1.000
_cell.length_b   1.000
_cell.length_c   1.000
_cell.angle_alpha   90.00
_cell.angle_beta   90.00
_cell.angle_gamma   90.00
#
_symmetry.space_group_name_H-M   'P 1'
#
loop_
_entity.id
_entity.type
_entity.pdbx_description
1 polymer ?
#
loop_
_entity_poly.entity_id
_entity_poly.type
_entity_poly.pdbx_seq_one_letter_code
_entity_poly.pdbx_strand_id
1 'polypeptide(L)'
;MKTQNYTSAATSINSTKLPAIYTRVSDSAYQWADKLLDYGCGRYVTHLIKYAAQHSALPDDEYYHYCWWYGYDRYNRDSADNTHALDGYAENSSARRMVFCSNVLNVVDSDEVVKGIAGFLTACAISGAAVFVTVYEGDRSGIGRPTKTDCYQRNEKIAEYLKYFDKSFMVKKGVITNRPDFVK
;
A
#
# COMPACT_ATOMS: atom_id res chain seq x y z
N MET A 1 -0.82 14.70 -20.36
CA MET A 1 -0.31 14.24 -19.05
C MET A 1 0.30 12.86 -19.24
N LYS A 2 1.53 12.64 -18.79
CA LYS A 2 2.18 11.32 -18.85
C LYS A 2 1.87 10.58 -17.57
N THR A 3 1.01 9.59 -17.65
CA THR A 3 0.71 8.68 -16.53
C THR A 3 1.84 7.67 -16.42
N GLN A 4 2.28 7.32 -15.23
CA GLN A 4 3.24 6.24 -15.04
C GLN A 4 2.60 4.93 -15.50
N ASN A 5 3.10 4.40 -16.62
CA ASN A 5 2.61 3.14 -17.19
C ASN A 5 3.34 1.92 -16.64
N TYR A 6 4.54 2.11 -16.07
CA TYR A 6 5.37 1.03 -15.53
C TYR A 6 6.06 1.45 -14.25
N THR A 7 6.24 0.52 -13.33
CA THR A 7 7.25 0.67 -12.30
C THR A 7 8.61 0.48 -12.97
N SER A 8 9.37 1.56 -13.15
CA SER A 8 10.68 1.46 -13.82
C SER A 8 11.65 0.58 -13.02
N ALA A 9 12.56 -0.11 -13.73
CA ALA A 9 13.62 -0.91 -13.09
C ALA A 9 14.51 -0.09 -12.13
N ALA A 10 14.48 1.23 -12.24
CA ALA A 10 15.23 2.14 -11.38
C ALA A 10 14.40 2.67 -10.18
N THR A 11 13.15 2.30 -10.02
CA THR A 11 12.38 2.61 -8.81
C THR A 11 12.72 1.61 -7.72
N SER A 12 12.65 2.05 -6.46
CA SER A 12 12.97 1.22 -5.28
C SER A 12 12.14 -0.06 -5.19
N ILE A 13 10.94 -0.06 -5.74
CA ILE A 13 10.02 -1.20 -5.79
C ILE A 13 10.55 -2.37 -6.64
N ASN A 14 11.44 -2.11 -7.58
CA ASN A 14 12.11 -3.16 -8.35
C ASN A 14 13.42 -3.62 -7.71
N SER A 15 13.79 -3.04 -6.58
CA SER A 15 14.93 -3.51 -5.81
C SER A 15 14.48 -4.64 -4.89
N THR A 16 15.42 -5.48 -4.50
CA THR A 16 15.23 -6.48 -3.43
C THR A 16 14.99 -5.85 -2.05
N LYS A 17 14.91 -4.52 -1.96
CA LYS A 17 14.66 -3.79 -0.72
C LYS A 17 13.18 -3.86 -0.35
N LEU A 18 12.92 -4.23 0.88
CA LEU A 18 11.57 -4.17 1.44
C LEU A 18 11.03 -2.73 1.44
N PRO A 19 9.77 -2.53 1.06
CA PRO A 19 9.11 -1.25 1.28
C PRO A 19 9.16 -0.83 2.75
N ALA A 20 9.60 0.41 3.01
CA ALA A 20 9.78 0.92 4.37
C ALA A 20 8.48 0.89 5.20
N ILE A 21 7.32 0.87 4.55
CA ILE A 21 6.01 0.81 5.21
C ILE A 21 5.88 -0.46 6.07
N TYR A 22 6.41 -1.61 5.64
CA TYR A 22 6.27 -2.86 6.38
C TYR A 22 6.99 -2.79 7.74
N THR A 23 8.18 -2.18 7.77
CA THR A 23 8.96 -2.03 9.00
C THR A 23 8.40 -0.98 9.96
N ARG A 24 7.52 -0.08 9.49
CA ARG A 24 6.86 0.96 10.30
C ARG A 24 5.61 0.48 11.01
N VAL A 25 5.07 -0.68 10.60
CA VAL A 25 3.92 -1.31 11.23
C VAL A 25 4.40 -2.28 12.30
N SER A 26 3.70 -2.32 13.44
CA SER A 26 4.06 -3.14 14.59
C SER A 26 3.82 -4.63 14.35
N ASP A 27 4.56 -5.48 15.04
CA ASP A 27 4.39 -6.93 14.96
C ASP A 27 2.99 -7.34 15.43
N SER A 28 2.43 -6.64 16.42
CA SER A 28 1.05 -6.87 16.87
C SER A 28 0.00 -6.66 15.77
N ALA A 29 0.25 -5.80 14.78
CA ALA A 29 -0.64 -5.66 13.64
C ALA A 29 -0.59 -6.89 12.72
N TYR A 30 0.60 -7.44 12.47
CA TYR A 30 0.75 -8.67 11.69
C TYR A 30 0.12 -9.88 12.39
N GLN A 31 0.23 -9.95 13.71
CA GLN A 31 -0.44 -10.97 14.52
C GLN A 31 -1.96 -10.80 14.56
N TRP A 32 -2.43 -9.57 14.41
CA TRP A 32 -3.86 -9.27 14.39
C TRP A 32 -4.53 -9.63 13.06
N ALA A 33 -3.83 -9.52 11.92
CA ALA A 33 -4.45 -9.62 10.61
C ALA A 33 -4.61 -11.06 10.12
N ASP A 34 -5.76 -11.36 9.53
CA ASP A 34 -6.04 -12.62 8.84
C ASP A 34 -5.83 -12.48 7.32
N LYS A 35 -5.98 -11.26 6.77
CA LYS A 35 -5.80 -10.97 5.35
C LYS A 35 -4.96 -9.71 5.12
N LEU A 36 -4.03 -9.79 4.19
CA LEU A 36 -3.14 -8.70 3.80
C LEU A 36 -3.33 -8.36 2.32
N LEU A 37 -3.45 -7.07 2.00
CA LEU A 37 -3.41 -6.56 0.62
C LEU A 37 -2.24 -5.59 0.47
N ASP A 38 -1.38 -5.85 -0.52
CA ASP A 38 -0.38 -4.89 -0.98
C ASP A 38 -0.89 -4.21 -2.26
N TYR A 39 -1.43 -3.00 -2.10
CA TYR A 39 -1.97 -2.21 -3.19
C TYR A 39 -0.85 -1.39 -3.85
N GLY A 40 -0.49 -1.74 -5.06
CA GLY A 40 0.67 -1.23 -5.76
C GLY A 40 1.94 -2.03 -5.44
N CYS A 41 1.80 -3.36 -5.35
CA CYS A 41 2.88 -4.28 -4.95
C CYS A 41 4.07 -4.31 -5.93
N GLY A 42 3.93 -3.73 -7.13
CA GLY A 42 4.95 -3.82 -8.16
C GLY A 42 5.15 -5.24 -8.67
N ARG A 43 6.41 -5.58 -8.97
CA ARG A 43 6.77 -6.92 -9.50
C ARG A 43 6.97 -7.97 -8.41
N TYR A 44 7.17 -7.57 -7.16
CA TYR A 44 7.60 -8.45 -6.07
C TYR A 44 6.49 -8.66 -5.04
N VAL A 45 5.39 -9.21 -5.50
CA VAL A 45 4.18 -9.48 -4.70
C VAL A 45 4.44 -10.31 -3.42
N THR A 46 5.53 -11.08 -3.38
CA THR A 46 5.86 -11.95 -2.23
C THR A 46 6.58 -11.23 -1.07
N HIS A 47 6.99 -9.95 -1.23
CA HIS A 47 7.72 -9.26 -0.18
C HIS A 47 6.90 -9.09 1.10
N LEU A 48 5.61 -8.74 0.98
CA LEU A 48 4.74 -8.54 2.12
C LEU A 48 4.56 -9.84 2.91
N ILE A 49 4.24 -10.94 2.22
CA ILE A 49 3.97 -12.20 2.91
C ILE A 49 5.21 -12.73 3.64
N LYS A 50 6.39 -12.66 3.02
CA LYS A 50 7.64 -13.07 3.65
C LYS A 50 7.95 -12.23 4.90
N TYR A 51 7.73 -10.92 4.82
CA TYR A 51 7.93 -10.05 5.96
C TYR A 51 6.92 -10.35 7.08
N ALA A 52 5.64 -10.47 6.73
CA ALA A 52 4.57 -10.74 7.68
C ALA A 52 4.75 -12.08 8.41
N ALA A 53 5.16 -13.14 7.69
CA ALA A 53 5.44 -14.45 8.30
C ALA A 53 6.54 -14.35 9.37
N GLN A 54 7.60 -13.57 9.13
CA GLN A 54 8.69 -13.38 10.10
C GLN A 54 8.29 -12.58 11.35
N HIS A 55 7.20 -11.81 11.29
CA HIS A 55 6.73 -10.93 12.36
C HIS A 55 5.39 -11.37 12.98
N SER A 56 4.83 -12.49 12.51
CA SER A 56 3.66 -13.12 13.12
C SER A 56 4.06 -13.92 14.36
N ALA A 57 3.07 -14.27 15.17
CA ALA A 57 3.29 -15.19 16.30
C ALA A 57 3.22 -16.68 15.89
N LEU A 58 2.88 -16.94 14.63
CA LEU A 58 2.73 -18.30 14.10
C LEU A 58 4.04 -18.78 13.49
N PRO A 59 4.37 -20.07 13.57
CA PRO A 59 5.42 -20.69 12.76
C PRO A 59 5.21 -20.39 11.27
N ASP A 60 6.30 -20.26 10.50
CA ASP A 60 6.23 -19.89 9.08
C ASP A 60 5.27 -20.75 8.28
N ASP A 61 5.28 -22.07 8.47
CA ASP A 61 4.42 -23.03 7.82
C ASP A 61 2.94 -22.84 8.18
N GLU A 62 2.65 -22.57 9.46
CA GLU A 62 1.28 -22.27 9.90
C GLU A 62 0.79 -20.92 9.40
N TYR A 63 1.65 -19.90 9.37
CA TYR A 63 1.26 -18.56 8.88
C TYR A 63 0.75 -18.58 7.44
N TYR A 64 1.42 -19.32 6.54
CA TYR A 64 0.99 -19.48 5.15
C TYR A 64 -0.36 -20.19 5.01
N HIS A 65 -0.78 -20.96 5.98
CA HIS A 65 -2.08 -21.63 5.99
C HIS A 65 -3.21 -20.75 6.54
N TYR A 66 -2.92 -19.84 7.47
CA TYR A 66 -3.94 -19.06 8.19
C TYR A 66 -4.04 -17.61 7.76
N CYS A 67 -2.99 -17.03 7.18
CA CYS A 67 -3.01 -15.65 6.70
C CYS A 67 -3.04 -15.62 5.17
N TRP A 68 -4.08 -15.02 4.62
CA TRP A 68 -4.24 -14.85 3.18
C TRP A 68 -3.63 -13.51 2.76
N TRP A 69 -2.83 -13.52 1.71
CA TRP A 69 -2.17 -12.34 1.18
C TRP A 69 -2.49 -12.15 -0.30
N TYR A 70 -2.60 -10.89 -0.69
CA TYR A 70 -2.99 -10.49 -2.02
C TYR A 70 -2.10 -9.34 -2.50
N GLY A 71 -1.67 -9.39 -3.74
CA GLY A 71 -0.93 -8.31 -4.39
C GLY A 71 -1.74 -7.76 -5.55
N TYR A 72 -2.00 -6.47 -5.53
CA TYR A 72 -2.62 -5.74 -6.62
C TYR A 72 -1.62 -4.76 -7.22
N ASP A 73 -1.48 -4.74 -8.56
CA ASP A 73 -0.74 -3.69 -9.26
C ASP A 73 -1.26 -3.53 -10.68
N ARG A 74 -1.78 -2.34 -10.96
CA ARG A 74 -2.41 -2.01 -12.25
C ARG A 74 -1.49 -2.21 -13.44
N TYR A 75 -0.19 -2.05 -13.27
CA TYR A 75 0.78 -1.99 -14.37
C TYR A 75 1.72 -3.20 -14.43
N ASN A 76 1.89 -3.91 -13.34
CA ASN A 76 2.84 -5.01 -13.23
C ASN A 76 2.18 -6.39 -13.12
N ARG A 77 0.85 -6.42 -13.04
CA ARG A 77 0.05 -7.66 -12.98
C ARG A 77 -1.05 -7.61 -14.03
N ASP A 78 -1.45 -8.76 -14.53
CA ASP A 78 -2.57 -8.85 -15.46
C ASP A 78 -3.93 -8.59 -14.78
N SER A 79 -4.98 -8.45 -15.59
CA SER A 79 -6.32 -8.16 -15.06
C SER A 79 -6.93 -9.32 -14.27
N ALA A 80 -6.63 -10.56 -14.64
CA ALA A 80 -7.16 -11.73 -13.94
C ALA A 80 -6.54 -11.85 -12.55
N ASP A 81 -5.22 -11.70 -12.44
CA ASP A 81 -4.49 -11.66 -11.18
C ASP A 81 -4.98 -10.54 -10.27
N ASN A 82 -5.19 -9.34 -10.84
CA ASN A 82 -5.67 -8.18 -10.08
C ASN A 82 -7.11 -8.38 -9.58
N THR A 83 -7.99 -8.94 -10.41
CA THR A 83 -9.37 -9.26 -10.01
C THR A 83 -9.36 -10.31 -8.90
N HIS A 84 -8.61 -11.41 -9.07
CA HIS A 84 -8.47 -12.44 -8.05
C HIS A 84 -7.96 -11.87 -6.72
N ALA A 85 -6.98 -10.95 -6.77
CA ALA A 85 -6.45 -10.33 -5.56
C ALA A 85 -7.49 -9.49 -4.82
N LEU A 86 -8.28 -8.69 -5.53
CA LEU A 86 -9.29 -7.83 -4.90
C LEU A 86 -10.50 -8.64 -4.41
N ASP A 87 -10.98 -9.61 -5.19
CA ASP A 87 -12.11 -10.47 -4.84
C ASP A 87 -11.76 -11.34 -3.62
N GLY A 88 -10.61 -12.03 -3.66
CA GLY A 88 -10.15 -12.84 -2.55
C GLY A 88 -9.90 -12.05 -1.27
N TYR A 89 -9.38 -10.81 -1.39
CA TYR A 89 -9.25 -9.91 -0.25
C TYR A 89 -10.62 -9.48 0.31
N ALA A 90 -11.61 -9.24 -0.55
CA ALA A 90 -12.96 -8.81 -0.16
C ALA A 90 -13.81 -9.95 0.45
N GLU A 91 -13.55 -11.20 0.08
CA GLU A 91 -14.25 -12.36 0.63
C GLU A 91 -14.12 -12.42 2.15
N ASN A 92 -15.14 -12.99 2.81
CA ASN A 92 -15.24 -13.15 4.25
C ASN A 92 -15.08 -11.81 5.02
N SER A 93 -16.20 -11.10 5.13
CA SER A 93 -16.26 -9.76 5.77
C SER A 93 -15.87 -9.76 7.26
N SER A 94 -15.88 -10.92 7.93
CA SER A 94 -15.47 -11.05 9.34
C SER A 94 -13.95 -11.15 9.55
N ALA A 95 -13.18 -11.38 8.49
CA ALA A 95 -11.71 -11.46 8.58
C ALA A 95 -11.12 -10.09 8.96
N ARG A 96 -10.11 -10.11 9.83
CA ARG A 96 -9.32 -8.92 10.17
C ARG A 96 -8.37 -8.62 9.01
N ARG A 97 -8.50 -7.45 8.43
CA ARG A 97 -7.84 -7.09 7.16
C ARG A 97 -6.85 -5.96 7.32
N MET A 98 -5.72 -6.03 6.63
CA MET A 98 -4.76 -4.94 6.49
C MET A 98 -4.52 -4.61 5.01
N VAL A 99 -4.34 -3.33 4.72
CA VAL A 99 -3.97 -2.82 3.40
C VAL A 99 -2.70 -1.99 3.52
N PHE A 100 -1.74 -2.27 2.67
CA PHE A 100 -0.55 -1.46 2.46
C PHE A 100 -0.63 -0.77 1.10
N CYS A 101 -0.26 0.51 1.05
CA CYS A 101 -0.14 1.27 -0.19
C CYS A 101 1.14 2.11 -0.12
N SER A 102 2.20 1.63 -0.76
CA SER A 102 3.54 2.21 -0.65
C SER A 102 3.97 2.88 -1.95
N ASN A 103 4.19 4.20 -1.90
CA ASN A 103 4.71 4.98 -3.03
C ASN A 103 3.86 4.90 -4.32
N VAL A 104 2.54 4.75 -4.17
CA VAL A 104 1.59 4.75 -5.30
C VAL A 104 1.07 6.16 -5.56
N LEU A 105 0.59 6.86 -4.53
CA LEU A 105 -0.05 8.16 -4.70
C LEU A 105 0.90 9.24 -5.24
N ASN A 106 2.17 9.17 -4.89
CA ASN A 106 3.18 10.15 -5.30
C ASN A 106 3.60 10.04 -6.78
N VAL A 107 3.29 8.95 -7.45
CA VAL A 107 3.67 8.71 -8.86
C VAL A 107 2.50 8.90 -9.83
N VAL A 108 1.32 9.23 -9.31
CA VAL A 108 0.11 9.51 -10.10
C VAL A 108 0.00 11.01 -10.34
N ASP A 109 -0.13 11.43 -11.59
CA ASP A 109 -0.21 12.85 -11.98
C ASP A 109 -1.63 13.44 -11.83
N SER A 110 -2.68 12.62 -11.91
CA SER A 110 -4.08 13.03 -11.83
C SER A 110 -4.62 13.01 -10.40
N ASP A 111 -5.15 14.12 -9.93
CA ASP A 111 -5.85 14.23 -8.64
C ASP A 111 -7.09 13.34 -8.57
N GLU A 112 -7.79 13.16 -9.69
CA GLU A 112 -8.97 12.28 -9.75
C GLU A 112 -8.58 10.82 -9.50
N VAL A 113 -7.46 10.38 -10.10
CA VAL A 113 -6.96 9.02 -9.87
C VAL A 113 -6.48 8.86 -8.43
N VAL A 114 -5.79 9.86 -7.86
CA VAL A 114 -5.40 9.85 -6.43
C VAL A 114 -6.63 9.77 -5.55
N LYS A 115 -7.68 10.55 -5.82
CA LYS A 115 -8.98 10.47 -5.12
C LYS A 115 -9.62 9.08 -5.22
N GLY A 116 -9.59 8.47 -6.41
CA GLY A 116 -10.12 7.13 -6.61
C GLY A 116 -9.40 6.08 -5.75
N ILE A 117 -8.07 6.13 -5.72
CA ILE A 117 -7.26 5.24 -4.88
C ILE A 117 -7.54 5.50 -3.39
N ALA A 118 -7.51 6.75 -2.94
CA ALA A 118 -7.80 7.11 -1.56
C ALA A 118 -9.23 6.72 -1.16
N GLY A 119 -10.20 6.85 -2.06
CA GLY A 119 -11.59 6.39 -1.89
C GLY A 119 -11.68 4.88 -1.68
N PHE A 120 -10.95 4.08 -2.46
CA PHE A 120 -10.86 2.63 -2.27
C PHE A 120 -10.26 2.29 -0.89
N LEU A 121 -9.14 2.93 -0.51
CA LEU A 121 -8.49 2.72 0.78
C LEU A 121 -9.39 3.13 1.95
N THR A 122 -10.15 4.22 1.79
CA THR A 122 -11.15 4.67 2.78
C THR A 122 -12.29 3.67 2.89
N ALA A 123 -12.79 3.11 1.79
CA ALA A 123 -13.82 2.07 1.82
C ALA A 123 -13.31 0.81 2.54
N CYS A 124 -12.06 0.43 2.35
CA CYS A 124 -11.44 -0.65 3.13
C CYS A 124 -11.44 -0.34 4.63
N ALA A 125 -11.08 0.89 5.03
CA ALA A 125 -11.08 1.31 6.43
C ALA A 125 -12.49 1.31 7.04
N ILE A 126 -13.49 1.81 6.33
CA ILE A 126 -14.91 1.78 6.75
C ILE A 126 -15.38 0.33 6.93
N SER A 127 -14.91 -0.59 6.12
CA SER A 127 -15.17 -2.03 6.23
C SER A 127 -14.32 -2.73 7.32
N GLY A 128 -13.64 -1.99 8.19
CA GLY A 128 -12.89 -2.49 9.34
C GLY A 128 -11.43 -2.85 9.07
N ALA A 129 -10.89 -2.59 7.88
CA ALA A 129 -9.48 -2.85 7.60
C ALA A 129 -8.56 -1.81 8.26
N ALA A 130 -7.38 -2.26 8.70
CA ALA A 130 -6.27 -1.37 9.04
C ALA A 130 -5.54 -0.96 7.76
N VAL A 131 -5.46 0.34 7.49
CA VAL A 131 -4.89 0.88 6.25
C VAL A 131 -3.61 1.66 6.57
N PHE A 132 -2.56 1.41 5.81
CA PHE A 132 -1.25 2.06 5.94
C PHE A 132 -0.78 2.55 4.57
N VAL A 133 -0.49 3.85 4.47
CA VAL A 133 -0.06 4.48 3.23
C VAL A 133 1.23 5.25 3.46
N THR A 134 2.20 5.09 2.58
CA THR A 134 3.41 5.92 2.53
C THR A 134 3.61 6.49 1.14
N VAL A 135 4.26 7.63 1.08
CA VAL A 135 4.66 8.27 -0.15
C VAL A 135 6.14 8.67 -0.09
N TYR A 136 6.79 8.64 -1.23
CA TYR A 136 8.08 9.32 -1.38
C TYR A 136 7.81 10.80 -1.67
N GLU A 137 8.27 11.68 -0.79
CA GLU A 137 7.95 13.11 -0.85
C GLU A 137 8.81 13.90 -1.86
N GLY A 138 9.77 13.25 -2.49
CA GLY A 138 10.68 13.91 -3.42
C GLY A 138 11.46 15.08 -2.79
N ASP A 139 11.50 16.22 -3.47
CA ASP A 139 12.12 17.47 -2.98
C ASP A 139 11.18 18.32 -2.09
N ARG A 140 9.94 17.86 -1.87
CA ARG A 140 8.91 18.52 -1.04
C ARG A 140 8.47 19.90 -1.54
N SER A 141 8.71 20.19 -2.80
CA SER A 141 8.34 21.50 -3.40
C SER A 141 6.83 21.66 -3.63
N GLY A 142 6.06 20.57 -3.62
CA GLY A 142 4.68 20.55 -4.07
C GLY A 142 4.51 20.67 -5.58
N ILE A 143 5.61 20.74 -6.34
CA ILE A 143 5.60 20.90 -7.79
C ILE A 143 5.83 19.51 -8.42
N GLY A 144 4.76 18.95 -8.98
CA GLY A 144 4.82 17.68 -9.69
C GLY A 144 5.62 17.80 -10.99
N ARG A 145 6.41 16.77 -11.32
CA ARG A 145 7.20 16.76 -12.56
C ARG A 145 7.42 15.35 -13.11
N PRO A 146 7.58 15.21 -14.44
CA PRO A 146 8.10 13.99 -15.04
C PRO A 146 9.52 13.73 -14.53
N THR A 147 9.82 12.47 -14.21
CA THR A 147 11.17 12.07 -13.73
C THR A 147 11.94 11.27 -14.76
N LYS A 148 11.31 10.28 -15.39
CA LYS A 148 11.83 9.44 -16.46
C LYS A 148 10.73 9.25 -17.49
N THR A 149 11.03 8.54 -18.59
CA THR A 149 10.01 8.15 -19.57
C THR A 149 8.86 7.46 -18.84
N ASP A 150 7.67 8.01 -18.99
CA ASP A 150 6.41 7.52 -18.42
C ASP A 150 6.38 7.44 -16.87
N CYS A 151 7.28 8.15 -16.18
CA CYS A 151 7.30 8.27 -14.74
C CYS A 151 7.02 9.70 -14.30
N TYR A 152 6.29 9.85 -13.18
CA TYR A 152 5.93 11.13 -12.58
C TYR A 152 6.25 11.12 -11.08
N GLN A 153 6.51 12.29 -10.51
CA GLN A 153 6.68 12.48 -9.08
C GLN A 153 5.98 13.76 -8.66
N ARG A 154 5.08 13.66 -7.67
CA ARG A 154 4.30 14.82 -7.17
C ARG A 154 5.10 15.78 -6.31
N ASN A 155 6.12 15.28 -5.62
CA ASN A 155 6.94 16.07 -4.68
C ASN A 155 6.15 16.74 -3.53
N GLU A 156 5.00 16.20 -3.18
CA GLU A 156 4.15 16.66 -2.09
C GLU A 156 4.57 16.00 -0.77
N LYS A 157 4.44 16.74 0.34
CA LYS A 157 4.59 16.16 1.68
C LYS A 157 3.45 15.19 1.95
N ILE A 158 3.72 14.15 2.74
CA ILE A 158 2.71 13.12 3.05
C ILE A 158 1.43 13.73 3.65
N ALA A 159 1.55 14.78 4.44
CA ALA A 159 0.40 15.46 5.05
C ALA A 159 -0.56 16.07 4.01
N GLU A 160 -0.07 16.46 2.82
CA GLU A 160 -0.90 17.04 1.76
C GLU A 160 -1.87 16.03 1.15
N TYR A 161 -1.58 14.73 1.28
CA TYR A 161 -2.45 13.67 0.80
C TYR A 161 -3.66 13.43 1.72
N LEU A 162 -3.66 13.91 2.98
CA LEU A 162 -4.81 13.76 3.89
C LEU A 162 -6.09 14.37 3.32
N LYS A 163 -5.98 15.40 2.47
CA LYS A 163 -7.15 16.02 1.81
C LYS A 163 -7.97 15.03 0.94
N TYR A 164 -7.41 13.88 0.59
CA TYR A 164 -8.07 12.85 -0.22
C TYR A 164 -8.73 11.75 0.64
N PHE A 165 -8.45 11.70 1.95
CA PHE A 165 -8.95 10.73 2.89
C PHE A 165 -10.04 11.34 3.79
N ASP A 166 -10.83 10.51 4.44
CA ASP A 166 -11.79 10.98 5.44
C ASP A 166 -11.10 11.32 6.78
N LYS A 167 -11.89 11.85 7.73
CA LYS A 167 -11.41 12.29 9.04
C LYS A 167 -10.91 11.17 9.97
N SER A 168 -11.11 9.91 9.61
CA SER A 168 -10.58 8.77 10.40
C SER A 168 -9.09 8.56 10.18
N PHE A 169 -8.52 9.16 9.13
CA PHE A 169 -7.11 9.05 8.83
C PHE A 169 -6.28 10.18 9.43
N MET A 170 -5.07 9.84 9.82
CA MET A 170 -4.05 10.80 10.30
C MET A 170 -2.66 10.39 9.81
N VAL A 171 -1.72 11.32 9.92
CA VAL A 171 -0.29 11.03 9.71
C VAL A 171 0.37 10.72 11.04
N LYS A 172 0.97 9.53 11.16
CA LYS A 172 1.82 9.16 12.28
C LYS A 172 3.16 8.63 11.76
N LYS A 173 4.25 9.25 12.18
CA LYS A 173 5.65 8.86 11.82
C LYS A 173 5.83 8.63 10.30
N GLY A 174 5.22 9.48 9.47
CA GLY A 174 5.30 9.38 8.00
C GLY A 174 4.48 8.25 7.39
N VAL A 175 3.42 7.85 8.06
CA VAL A 175 2.39 6.90 7.56
C VAL A 175 1.03 7.56 7.70
N ILE A 176 0.23 7.61 6.62
CA ILE A 176 -1.20 7.89 6.68
C ILE A 176 -1.91 6.61 7.09
N THR A 177 -2.72 6.65 8.14
CA THR A 177 -3.39 5.47 8.67
C THR A 177 -4.66 5.82 9.45
N ASN A 178 -5.62 4.89 9.45
CA ASN A 178 -6.79 4.89 10.35
C ASN A 178 -6.52 4.10 11.66
N ARG A 179 -5.33 3.48 11.79
CA ARG A 179 -4.91 2.69 12.97
C ARG A 179 -3.53 3.14 13.47
N PRO A 180 -3.47 4.35 14.07
CA PRO A 180 -2.20 4.89 14.57
C PRO A 180 -1.58 4.05 15.69
N ASP A 181 -2.37 3.24 16.41
CA ASP A 181 -1.94 2.30 17.42
C ASP A 181 -0.98 1.24 16.87
N PHE A 182 -1.09 0.87 15.60
CA PHE A 182 -0.23 -0.10 14.93
C PHE A 182 1.04 0.50 14.30
N VAL A 183 1.27 1.81 14.35
CA VAL A 183 2.49 2.44 13.80
C VAL A 183 3.57 2.58 14.88
N LYS A 184 4.74 1.95 14.65
CA LYS A 184 5.94 1.97 15.52
C LYS A 184 6.53 3.36 15.69
#